data_6ca61b5ece1c10e8b23a4626e00b2d38
#
_entry.id   6ca61b5ece1c10e8b23a4626e00b2d38
#
_cell.length_a   1.000
_cell.length_b   1.000
_cell.length_c   1.000
_cell.angle_alpha   90.00
_cell.angle_beta   90.00
_cell.angle_gamma   90.00
#
_symmetry.space_group_name_H-M   'P 1'
#
loop_
_entity.id
_entity.type
_entity.pdbx_description
1 polymer ?
#
loop_
_entity_poly.entity_id
_entity_poly.type
_entity_poly.pdbx_seq_one_letter_code
_entity_poly.pdbx_strand_id
1 'polypeptide(L)'
;MITPYNEDRSVDYGAVRELVRWYWENGCDGIFASCQSSEIMFLSLEDRIKLASTVKDEADKLAADKSRSQMSVVASGHVSDDFKEQVKELCLMADTGVDAVVLISNRSDIENTSSEAWIADTEKLLNALPSHTMVGTYECPRPYKRLLADKMVEWIAKSGRFAFIKDTCCDALEIKKRIEMLAGSGVKLFNANGQTALEALKYGSDGYCGIMCNFHPKLYVWMCHNFKKYPEMAEKVGAVLSMCAFTESPTYPCTAKYHMNKYENITMSLYARSSQRQALTHYHQTWVDQMKLVCDSVYEQIKDLK
;
A
#
# COMPACT_ATOMS: atom_id res chain seq x y z
N MET A 1 3.14 -0.75 -4.28
CA MET A 1 3.37 -0.95 -5.73
C MET A 1 3.81 -2.37 -6.03
N ILE A 2 3.68 -2.88 -7.27
CA ILE A 2 4.25 -4.14 -7.73
C ILE A 2 5.75 -3.99 -8.04
N THR A 3 6.50 -5.11 -8.09
CA THR A 3 7.91 -5.12 -8.50
C THR A 3 8.04 -5.62 -9.93
N PRO A 4 8.48 -4.77 -10.87
CA PRO A 4 8.87 -5.20 -12.22
C PRO A 4 10.10 -6.09 -12.19
N TYR A 5 10.13 -7.09 -13.05
CA TYR A 5 11.30 -7.95 -13.26
C TYR A 5 11.69 -8.00 -14.73
N ASN A 6 12.99 -8.13 -14.97
CA ASN A 6 13.56 -8.47 -16.26
C ASN A 6 13.31 -9.94 -16.60
N GLU A 7 13.62 -10.36 -17.82
CA GLU A 7 13.52 -11.77 -18.24
C GLU A 7 14.48 -12.70 -17.46
N ASP A 8 15.62 -12.20 -16.98
CA ASP A 8 16.56 -12.91 -16.10
C ASP A 8 16.11 -12.97 -14.63
N ARG A 9 14.91 -12.43 -14.33
CA ARG A 9 14.30 -12.35 -12.98
C ARG A 9 14.98 -11.39 -12.00
N SER A 10 15.90 -10.57 -12.45
CA SER A 10 16.39 -9.42 -11.68
C SER A 10 15.32 -8.33 -11.62
N VAL A 11 15.39 -7.43 -10.62
CA VAL A 11 14.48 -6.28 -10.53
C VAL A 11 14.78 -5.29 -11.66
N ASP A 12 13.76 -4.89 -12.39
CA ASP A 12 13.87 -3.85 -13.42
C ASP A 12 13.64 -2.47 -12.79
N TYR A 13 14.74 -1.83 -12.41
CA TYR A 13 14.69 -0.49 -11.81
C TYR A 13 14.32 0.63 -12.82
N GLY A 14 14.43 0.37 -14.12
CA GLY A 14 13.93 1.27 -15.17
C GLY A 14 12.40 1.31 -15.13
N ALA A 15 11.76 0.14 -15.23
CA ALA A 15 10.31 0.01 -15.12
C ALA A 15 9.76 0.43 -13.73
N VAL A 16 10.55 0.28 -12.64
CA VAL A 16 10.19 0.85 -11.33
C VAL A 16 9.99 2.36 -11.43
N ARG A 17 10.92 3.09 -12.07
CA ARG A 17 10.79 4.56 -12.25
C ARG A 17 9.58 4.92 -13.12
N GLU A 18 9.31 4.16 -14.17
CA GLU A 18 8.11 4.34 -15.01
C GLU A 18 6.82 4.17 -14.20
N LEU A 19 6.76 3.15 -13.34
CA LEU A 19 5.63 2.97 -12.43
C LEU A 19 5.45 4.15 -11.46
N VAL A 20 6.52 4.72 -10.94
CA VAL A 20 6.44 5.90 -10.05
C VAL A 20 5.83 7.08 -10.79
N ARG A 21 6.27 7.34 -12.03
CA ARG A 21 5.69 8.38 -12.89
C ARG A 21 4.22 8.13 -13.19
N TRP A 22 3.88 6.88 -13.50
CA TRP A 22 2.50 6.49 -13.74
C TRP A 22 1.59 6.75 -12.53
N TYR A 23 2.01 6.39 -11.30
CA TYR A 23 1.23 6.74 -10.11
C TYR A 23 1.09 8.26 -9.94
N TRP A 24 2.15 9.00 -10.17
CA TRP A 24 2.14 10.46 -10.13
C TRP A 24 1.14 11.05 -11.13
N GLU A 25 1.20 10.65 -12.39
CA GLU A 25 0.32 11.11 -13.47
C GLU A 25 -1.15 10.72 -13.22
N ASN A 26 -1.38 9.63 -12.52
CA ASN A 26 -2.71 9.19 -12.11
C ASN A 26 -3.22 9.84 -10.80
N GLY A 27 -2.47 10.77 -10.24
CA GLY A 27 -2.90 11.58 -9.10
C GLY A 27 -2.68 10.96 -7.73
N CYS A 28 -1.94 9.86 -7.59
CA CYS A 28 -1.67 9.25 -6.30
C CYS A 28 -0.91 10.20 -5.37
N ASP A 29 -1.33 10.31 -4.10
CA ASP A 29 -0.71 11.16 -3.09
C ASP A 29 0.47 10.48 -2.39
N GLY A 30 0.64 9.17 -2.56
CA GLY A 30 1.75 8.42 -1.99
C GLY A 30 1.93 7.04 -2.59
N ILE A 31 3.11 6.47 -2.34
CA ILE A 31 3.48 5.10 -2.75
C ILE A 31 3.96 4.30 -1.54
N PHE A 32 3.44 3.08 -1.39
CA PHE A 32 4.02 2.08 -0.52
C PHE A 32 4.99 1.24 -1.36
N ALA A 33 6.28 1.57 -1.33
CA ALA A 33 7.31 1.04 -2.22
C ALA A 33 7.59 -0.45 -1.98
N SER A 34 8.14 -0.79 -0.82
CA SER A 34 8.44 -2.17 -0.43
C SER A 34 7.34 -2.70 0.49
N CYS A 35 6.43 -3.55 -0.05
CA CYS A 35 5.25 -4.04 0.66
C CYS A 35 4.84 -5.44 0.17
N GLN A 36 3.70 -5.95 0.60
CA GLN A 36 3.16 -7.24 0.15
C GLN A 36 2.99 -7.31 -1.38
N SER A 37 2.52 -6.21 -2.01
CA SER A 37 2.36 -6.15 -3.47
C SER A 37 3.69 -6.23 -4.22
N SER A 38 4.76 -5.74 -3.63
CA SER A 38 6.13 -5.83 -4.18
C SER A 38 6.81 -7.17 -3.88
N GLU A 39 6.08 -8.12 -3.32
CA GLU A 39 6.60 -9.46 -2.98
C GLU A 39 7.75 -9.41 -1.93
N ILE A 40 7.62 -8.50 -0.93
CA ILE A 40 8.66 -8.20 0.06
C ILE A 40 9.31 -9.45 0.70
N MET A 41 8.54 -10.50 0.96
CA MET A 41 9.02 -11.75 1.56
C MET A 41 9.94 -12.57 0.62
N PHE A 42 9.99 -12.21 -0.66
CA PHE A 42 10.76 -12.89 -1.70
C PHE A 42 11.87 -12.00 -2.29
N LEU A 43 12.00 -10.78 -1.81
CA LEU A 43 13.08 -9.86 -2.16
C LEU A 43 14.23 -10.00 -1.17
N SER A 44 15.47 -9.98 -1.65
CA SER A 44 16.64 -9.82 -0.79
C SER A 44 16.58 -8.47 -0.06
N LEU A 45 17.32 -8.34 1.04
CA LEU A 45 17.43 -7.06 1.73
C LEU A 45 17.98 -5.97 0.78
N GLU A 46 18.98 -6.30 -0.02
CA GLU A 46 19.55 -5.39 -1.02
C GLU A 46 18.48 -4.92 -2.03
N ASP A 47 17.70 -5.86 -2.60
CA ASP A 47 16.60 -5.51 -3.52
C ASP A 47 15.55 -4.61 -2.84
N ARG A 48 15.18 -4.90 -1.57
CA ARG A 48 14.20 -4.08 -0.81
C ARG A 48 14.68 -2.64 -0.63
N ILE A 49 15.93 -2.47 -0.22
CA ILE A 49 16.56 -1.17 -0.01
C ILE A 49 16.68 -0.42 -1.34
N LYS A 50 17.21 -1.07 -2.37
CA LYS A 50 17.36 -0.45 -3.69
C LYS A 50 16.04 -0.11 -4.35
N LEU A 51 14.99 -0.94 -4.13
CA LEU A 51 13.63 -0.62 -4.58
C LEU A 51 13.11 0.65 -3.91
N ALA A 52 13.20 0.73 -2.58
CA ALA A 52 12.72 1.89 -1.83
C ALA A 52 13.48 3.17 -2.20
N SER A 53 14.81 3.14 -2.28
CA SER A 53 15.61 4.29 -2.70
C SER A 53 15.31 4.72 -4.14
N THR A 54 15.12 3.76 -5.08
CA THR A 54 14.77 4.08 -6.46
C THR A 54 13.42 4.79 -6.56
N VAL A 55 12.43 4.33 -5.77
CA VAL A 55 11.10 4.95 -5.72
C VAL A 55 11.19 6.35 -5.12
N LYS A 56 11.92 6.51 -4.01
CA LYS A 56 12.10 7.81 -3.35
C LYS A 56 12.81 8.81 -4.25
N ASP A 57 13.92 8.41 -4.87
CA ASP A 57 14.66 9.24 -5.83
C ASP A 57 13.78 9.74 -6.97
N GLU A 58 12.92 8.89 -7.52
CA GLU A 58 12.07 9.29 -8.64
C GLU A 58 10.91 10.19 -8.17
N ALA A 59 10.31 9.89 -7.02
CA ALA A 59 9.28 10.74 -6.41
C ALA A 59 9.82 12.13 -6.08
N ASP A 60 11.04 12.25 -5.57
CA ASP A 60 11.67 13.53 -5.27
C ASP A 60 11.98 14.34 -6.53
N LYS A 61 12.35 13.68 -7.64
CA LYS A 61 12.49 14.37 -8.93
C LYS A 61 11.19 14.94 -9.44
N LEU A 62 10.09 14.18 -9.29
CA LEU A 62 8.75 14.63 -9.68
C LEU A 62 8.25 15.77 -8.79
N ALA A 63 8.70 15.87 -7.54
CA ALA A 63 8.36 16.97 -6.64
C ALA A 63 8.88 18.34 -7.12
N ALA A 64 9.83 18.38 -8.08
CA ALA A 64 10.24 19.61 -8.73
C ALA A 64 9.11 20.24 -9.58
N ASP A 65 8.13 19.43 -10.02
CA ASP A 65 6.89 19.92 -10.61
C ASP A 65 5.96 20.43 -9.49
N LYS A 66 5.93 21.76 -9.33
CA LYS A 66 5.12 22.42 -8.29
C LYS A 66 3.61 22.44 -8.60
N SER A 67 3.16 21.75 -9.64
CA SER A 67 1.73 21.68 -10.01
C SER A 67 0.87 20.96 -8.96
N ARG A 68 1.49 20.12 -8.10
CA ARG A 68 0.83 19.39 -7.02
C ARG A 68 1.77 19.15 -5.83
N SER A 69 1.18 18.72 -4.71
CA SER A 69 1.93 18.32 -3.50
C SER A 69 2.89 17.17 -3.78
N GLN A 70 4.02 17.14 -3.08
CA GLN A 70 4.96 16.03 -3.14
C GLN A 70 4.28 14.71 -2.79
N MET A 71 4.57 13.67 -3.56
CA MET A 71 4.08 12.31 -3.31
C MET A 71 4.89 11.67 -2.18
N SER A 72 4.21 11.22 -1.13
CA SER A 72 4.86 10.54 -0.01
C SER A 72 5.30 9.13 -0.40
N VAL A 73 6.48 8.73 0.05
CA VAL A 73 7.02 7.37 -0.15
C VAL A 73 7.22 6.70 1.19
N VAL A 74 6.53 5.58 1.41
CA VAL A 74 6.69 4.74 2.60
C VAL A 74 7.14 3.34 2.21
N ALA A 75 7.89 2.64 3.07
CA ALA A 75 8.38 1.30 2.77
C ALA A 75 8.45 0.43 4.03
N SER A 76 8.10 -0.85 3.91
CA SER A 76 8.42 -1.86 4.93
C SER A 76 9.87 -2.32 4.77
N GLY A 77 10.59 -2.36 5.88
CA GLY A 77 11.98 -2.78 5.90
C GLY A 77 12.18 -4.20 6.42
N HIS A 78 11.37 -4.64 7.37
CA HIS A 78 11.64 -5.83 8.15
C HIS A 78 10.73 -7.02 7.79
N VAL A 79 11.37 -8.16 7.59
CA VAL A 79 10.69 -9.45 7.36
C VAL A 79 11.26 -10.55 8.26
N SER A 80 12.43 -10.30 8.87
CA SER A 80 13.14 -11.25 9.74
C SER A 80 12.41 -11.46 11.07
N ASP A 81 12.60 -12.62 11.69
CA ASP A 81 12.09 -12.94 13.02
C ASP A 81 13.06 -12.47 14.13
N ASP A 82 14.38 -12.47 13.85
CA ASP A 82 15.42 -12.04 14.80
C ASP A 82 15.39 -10.53 15.03
N PHE A 83 15.38 -10.11 16.27
CA PHE A 83 15.32 -8.70 16.66
C PHE A 83 16.46 -7.84 16.09
N LYS A 84 17.69 -8.34 16.11
CA LYS A 84 18.83 -7.58 15.62
C LYS A 84 18.78 -7.40 14.11
N GLU A 85 18.38 -8.45 13.40
CA GLU A 85 18.17 -8.36 11.94
C GLU A 85 17.00 -7.42 11.62
N GLN A 86 15.89 -7.43 12.36
CA GLN A 86 14.80 -6.47 12.18
C GLN A 86 15.29 -5.03 12.36
N VAL A 87 16.05 -4.74 13.42
CA VAL A 87 16.60 -3.39 13.65
C VAL A 87 17.50 -2.96 12.50
N LYS A 88 18.39 -3.85 12.05
CA LYS A 88 19.27 -3.59 10.89
C LYS A 88 18.47 -3.31 9.62
N GLU A 89 17.47 -4.14 9.31
CA GLU A 89 16.58 -3.97 8.16
C GLU A 89 15.86 -2.63 8.19
N LEU A 90 15.33 -2.25 9.36
CA LEU A 90 14.59 -0.99 9.56
C LEU A 90 15.51 0.24 9.47
N CYS A 91 16.71 0.19 10.05
CA CYS A 91 17.68 1.28 9.94
C CYS A 91 18.11 1.50 8.49
N LEU A 92 18.48 0.43 7.78
CA LEU A 92 18.82 0.52 6.36
C LEU A 92 17.67 1.05 5.49
N MET A 93 16.43 0.70 5.84
CA MET A 93 15.26 1.26 5.16
C MET A 93 15.08 2.76 5.46
N ALA A 94 15.28 3.18 6.70
CA ALA A 94 15.25 4.60 7.06
C ALA A 94 16.31 5.42 6.32
N ASP A 95 17.50 4.86 6.14
CA ASP A 95 18.62 5.50 5.41
C ASP A 95 18.33 5.71 3.92
N THR A 96 17.30 5.06 3.36
CA THR A 96 16.85 5.34 1.98
C THR A 96 16.15 6.69 1.80
N GLY A 97 15.84 7.38 2.90
CA GLY A 97 15.16 8.67 2.90
C GLY A 97 13.65 8.58 2.70
N VAL A 98 13.04 7.41 2.81
CA VAL A 98 11.57 7.28 2.77
C VAL A 98 10.92 8.11 3.89
N ASP A 99 9.72 8.62 3.63
CA ASP A 99 9.03 9.54 4.55
C ASP A 99 8.55 8.85 5.83
N ALA A 100 8.32 7.53 5.76
CA ALA A 100 8.12 6.69 6.95
C ALA A 100 8.52 5.23 6.68
N VAL A 101 9.09 4.59 7.70
CA VAL A 101 9.35 3.14 7.70
C VAL A 101 8.13 2.41 8.26
N VAL A 102 7.69 1.34 7.60
CA VAL A 102 6.46 0.64 7.96
C VAL A 102 6.76 -0.63 8.72
N LEU A 103 6.31 -0.70 9.97
CA LEU A 103 6.36 -1.90 10.79
C LEU A 103 5.25 -2.88 10.39
N ILE A 104 5.61 -4.14 10.20
CA ILE A 104 4.64 -5.20 9.90
C ILE A 104 4.12 -5.78 11.22
N SER A 105 2.81 -5.71 11.44
CA SER A 105 2.18 -6.04 12.73
C SER A 105 2.49 -7.46 13.25
N ASN A 106 2.73 -8.42 12.35
CA ASN A 106 3.05 -9.79 12.72
C ASN A 106 4.56 -10.06 12.91
N ARG A 107 5.39 -8.99 12.94
CA ARG A 107 6.82 -9.11 13.25
C ARG A 107 7.17 -8.70 14.69
N SER A 108 6.22 -8.16 15.45
CA SER A 108 6.33 -7.99 16.90
C SER A 108 5.50 -9.09 17.58
N ASP A 109 5.99 -9.66 18.69
CA ASP A 109 5.36 -10.80 19.36
C ASP A 109 4.95 -11.89 18.34
N ILE A 110 5.96 -12.52 17.73
CA ILE A 110 5.81 -13.46 16.60
C ILE A 110 4.89 -14.62 16.96
N GLU A 111 4.91 -15.06 18.21
CA GLU A 111 4.05 -16.13 18.72
C GLU A 111 2.58 -15.68 18.90
N ASN A 112 2.29 -14.40 18.66
CA ASN A 112 0.95 -13.83 18.77
C ASN A 112 0.29 -14.06 20.12
N THR A 113 1.02 -13.81 21.19
CA THR A 113 0.61 -14.16 22.57
C THR A 113 -0.34 -13.15 23.20
N SER A 114 -0.07 -11.83 23.05
CA SER A 114 -0.91 -10.78 23.64
C SER A 114 -0.67 -9.40 23.02
N SER A 115 -1.55 -8.46 23.32
CA SER A 115 -1.36 -7.05 22.98
C SER A 115 -0.19 -6.43 23.74
N GLU A 116 0.01 -6.83 25.00
CA GLU A 116 1.09 -6.35 25.86
C GLU A 116 2.46 -6.78 25.34
N ALA A 117 2.61 -8.03 24.92
CA ALA A 117 3.84 -8.54 24.32
C ALA A 117 4.14 -7.81 23.00
N TRP A 118 3.12 -7.61 22.16
CA TRP A 118 3.26 -6.85 20.92
C TRP A 118 3.72 -5.41 21.17
N ILE A 119 3.09 -4.72 22.14
CA ILE A 119 3.47 -3.36 22.54
C ILE A 119 4.92 -3.31 23.02
N ALA A 120 5.29 -4.23 23.92
CA ALA A 120 6.64 -4.27 24.47
C ALA A 120 7.71 -4.53 23.39
N ASP A 121 7.45 -5.42 22.44
CA ASP A 121 8.39 -5.70 21.36
C ASP A 121 8.45 -4.54 20.35
N THR A 122 7.31 -3.94 20.02
CA THR A 122 7.26 -2.77 19.16
C THR A 122 7.98 -1.58 19.80
N GLU A 123 7.83 -1.35 21.08
CA GLU A 123 8.54 -0.30 21.82
C GLU A 123 10.06 -0.51 21.79
N LYS A 124 10.53 -1.76 21.97
CA LYS A 124 11.96 -2.08 21.80
C LYS A 124 12.48 -1.73 20.41
N LEU A 125 11.70 -2.06 19.36
CA LEU A 125 12.06 -1.70 17.98
C LEU A 125 12.13 -0.17 17.80
N LEU A 126 11.12 0.56 18.27
CA LEU A 126 11.10 2.03 18.19
C LEU A 126 12.27 2.69 18.92
N ASN A 127 12.67 2.14 20.08
CA ASN A 127 13.80 2.63 20.87
C ASN A 127 15.16 2.34 20.20
N ALA A 128 15.23 1.31 19.36
CA ALA A 128 16.43 0.97 18.58
C ALA A 128 16.57 1.80 17.29
N LEU A 129 15.49 2.45 16.83
CA LEU A 129 15.51 3.33 15.65
C LEU A 129 15.88 4.76 16.03
N PRO A 130 16.50 5.53 15.10
CA PRO A 130 16.71 6.97 15.32
C PRO A 130 15.40 7.68 15.71
N SER A 131 15.47 8.57 16.69
CA SER A 131 14.27 9.22 17.27
C SER A 131 13.47 10.05 16.26
N HIS A 132 14.11 10.52 15.20
CA HIS A 132 13.49 11.30 14.12
C HIS A 132 12.82 10.42 13.04
N THR A 133 13.05 9.10 13.06
CA THR A 133 12.43 8.19 12.07
C THR A 133 10.94 8.08 12.32
N MET A 134 10.15 8.57 11.38
CA MET A 134 8.70 8.37 11.39
C MET A 134 8.37 6.94 11.01
N VAL A 135 7.38 6.36 11.68
CA VAL A 135 6.95 4.99 11.41
C VAL A 135 5.46 4.94 11.07
N GLY A 136 5.10 3.95 10.27
CA GLY A 136 3.72 3.51 10.12
C GLY A 136 3.59 2.06 10.58
N THR A 137 2.39 1.54 10.69
CA THR A 137 2.17 0.10 10.90
C THR A 137 1.22 -0.47 9.87
N TYR A 138 1.40 -1.74 9.55
CA TYR A 138 0.66 -2.44 8.51
C TYR A 138 0.23 -3.84 8.96
N GLU A 139 -1.05 -4.11 8.94
CA GLU A 139 -1.63 -5.43 9.16
C GLU A 139 -1.39 -6.34 7.96
N CYS A 140 -0.10 -6.71 7.74
CA CYS A 140 0.29 -7.54 6.60
C CYS A 140 -0.31 -8.94 6.71
N PRO A 141 -0.94 -9.48 5.64
CA PRO A 141 -1.55 -10.79 5.69
C PRO A 141 -0.54 -11.96 5.65
N ARG A 142 0.75 -11.69 5.46
CA ARG A 142 1.80 -12.71 5.41
C ARG A 142 2.89 -12.46 6.45
N PRO A 143 3.45 -13.53 7.05
CA PRO A 143 3.12 -14.94 6.88
C PRO A 143 1.74 -15.32 7.42
N TYR A 144 1.20 -14.57 8.36
CA TYR A 144 -0.17 -14.66 8.86
C TYR A 144 -0.73 -13.26 9.12
N LYS A 145 -2.06 -13.13 9.09
CA LYS A 145 -2.72 -11.86 9.31
C LYS A 145 -2.87 -11.60 10.81
N ARG A 146 -2.23 -10.53 11.30
CA ARG A 146 -2.41 -10.05 12.66
C ARG A 146 -3.06 -8.67 12.62
N LEU A 147 -4.30 -8.60 13.05
CA LEU A 147 -5.02 -7.35 13.22
C LEU A 147 -4.58 -6.65 14.52
N LEU A 148 -4.63 -5.33 14.51
CA LEU A 148 -4.38 -4.52 15.69
C LEU A 148 -5.61 -4.56 16.59
N ALA A 149 -5.44 -5.05 17.83
CA ALA A 149 -6.46 -4.97 18.87
C ALA A 149 -6.57 -3.53 19.41
N ASP A 150 -7.70 -3.20 20.02
CA ASP A 150 -7.98 -1.86 20.57
C ASP A 150 -6.84 -1.31 21.41
N LYS A 151 -6.31 -2.12 22.33
CA LYS A 151 -5.20 -1.73 23.20
C LYS A 151 -3.93 -1.34 22.42
N MET A 152 -3.68 -2.00 21.30
CA MET A 152 -2.56 -1.66 20.41
C MET A 152 -2.82 -0.32 19.70
N VAL A 153 -4.05 -0.10 19.20
CA VAL A 153 -4.44 1.16 18.54
C VAL A 153 -4.37 2.33 19.52
N GLU A 154 -4.87 2.16 20.75
CA GLU A 154 -4.75 3.18 21.79
C GLU A 154 -3.29 3.52 22.13
N TRP A 155 -2.44 2.49 22.23
CA TRP A 155 -1.01 2.72 22.46
C TRP A 155 -0.34 3.45 21.31
N ILE A 156 -0.64 3.06 20.06
CA ILE A 156 -0.16 3.74 18.85
C ILE A 156 -0.56 5.23 18.90
N ALA A 157 -1.83 5.54 19.22
CA ALA A 157 -2.33 6.90 19.31
C ALA A 157 -1.58 7.77 20.33
N LYS A 158 -1.10 7.16 21.43
CA LYS A 158 -0.40 7.84 22.52
C LYS A 158 1.11 7.90 22.35
N SER A 159 1.69 7.08 21.48
CA SER A 159 3.16 6.90 21.37
C SER A 159 3.89 8.11 20.79
N GLY A 160 3.21 8.94 19.99
CA GLY A 160 3.82 10.08 19.28
C GLY A 160 4.82 9.70 18.17
N ARG A 161 4.95 8.40 17.84
CA ARG A 161 5.93 7.88 16.88
C ARG A 161 5.32 7.44 15.56
N PHE A 162 4.01 7.15 15.54
CA PHE A 162 3.34 6.64 14.34
C PHE A 162 2.71 7.78 13.53
N ALA A 163 2.98 7.78 12.23
CA ALA A 163 2.33 8.65 11.26
C ALA A 163 1.00 8.07 10.79
N PHE A 164 0.90 6.73 10.69
CA PHE A 164 -0.29 6.09 10.15
C PHE A 164 -0.42 4.61 10.49
N ILE A 165 -1.66 4.11 10.31
CA ILE A 165 -2.01 2.69 10.26
C ILE A 165 -2.52 2.36 8.85
N LYS A 166 -2.00 1.30 8.23
CA LYS A 166 -2.61 0.65 7.07
C LYS A 166 -3.46 -0.52 7.55
N ASP A 167 -4.76 -0.31 7.54
CA ASP A 167 -5.77 -1.24 8.00
C ASP A 167 -6.11 -2.28 6.94
N THR A 168 -6.26 -3.53 7.34
CA THR A 168 -6.70 -4.65 6.50
C THR A 168 -7.81 -5.48 7.15
N CYS A 169 -8.52 -4.95 8.14
CA CYS A 169 -9.56 -5.71 8.85
C CYS A 169 -10.75 -6.09 7.95
N CYS A 170 -10.99 -5.33 6.88
CA CYS A 170 -12.10 -5.53 5.94
C CYS A 170 -13.49 -5.34 6.61
N ASP A 171 -13.55 -4.59 7.69
CA ASP A 171 -14.78 -4.28 8.43
C ASP A 171 -14.89 -2.76 8.63
N ALA A 172 -15.89 -2.15 8.00
CA ALA A 172 -16.07 -0.70 8.03
C ALA A 172 -16.44 -0.18 9.44
N LEU A 173 -17.13 -0.99 10.26
CA LEU A 173 -17.48 -0.62 11.63
C LEU A 173 -16.25 -0.66 12.54
N GLU A 174 -15.39 -1.65 12.38
CA GLU A 174 -14.11 -1.71 13.09
C GLU A 174 -13.19 -0.53 12.66
N ILE A 175 -13.16 -0.19 11.38
CA ILE A 175 -12.43 0.99 10.88
C ILE A 175 -12.97 2.27 11.53
N LYS A 176 -14.31 2.45 11.61
CA LYS A 176 -14.94 3.58 12.29
C LYS A 176 -14.49 3.71 13.75
N LYS A 177 -14.54 2.61 14.49
CA LYS A 177 -14.07 2.54 15.89
C LYS A 177 -12.60 2.96 16.03
N ARG A 178 -11.72 2.45 15.15
CA ARG A 178 -10.31 2.81 15.13
C ARG A 178 -10.09 4.30 14.83
N ILE A 179 -10.86 4.88 13.91
CA ILE A 179 -10.81 6.33 13.62
C ILE A 179 -11.16 7.12 14.87
N GLU A 180 -12.22 6.73 15.60
CA GLU A 180 -12.61 7.37 16.86
C GLU A 180 -11.51 7.27 17.93
N MET A 181 -10.84 6.12 18.03
CA MET A 181 -9.71 5.91 18.97
C MET A 181 -8.47 6.74 18.59
N LEU A 182 -8.25 7.00 17.31
CA LEU A 182 -7.12 7.79 16.80
C LEU A 182 -7.38 9.31 16.83
N ALA A 183 -8.58 9.74 17.16
CA ALA A 183 -8.97 11.14 17.13
C ALA A 183 -8.04 12.00 18.00
N GLY A 184 -7.50 13.08 17.42
CA GLY A 184 -6.59 14.01 18.10
C GLY A 184 -5.15 13.53 18.26
N SER A 185 -4.80 12.29 17.85
CA SER A 185 -3.43 11.76 17.93
C SER A 185 -2.52 12.22 16.80
N GLY A 186 -3.09 12.63 15.66
CA GLY A 186 -2.36 12.92 14.43
C GLY A 186 -2.02 11.67 13.60
N VAL A 187 -2.31 10.47 14.10
CA VAL A 187 -2.11 9.21 13.38
C VAL A 187 -3.20 9.04 12.33
N LYS A 188 -2.81 8.87 11.06
CA LYS A 188 -3.73 8.64 9.94
C LYS A 188 -4.14 7.18 9.81
N LEU A 189 -5.33 6.93 9.27
CA LEU A 189 -5.79 5.58 8.95
C LEU A 189 -6.08 5.43 7.47
N PHE A 190 -5.37 4.50 6.82
CA PHE A 190 -5.59 4.14 5.41
C PHE A 190 -6.21 2.74 5.31
N ASN A 191 -7.38 2.65 4.68
CA ASN A 191 -8.03 1.37 4.41
C ASN A 191 -7.39 0.68 3.20
N ALA A 192 -7.13 -0.61 3.29
CA ALA A 192 -6.60 -1.41 2.18
C ALA A 192 -7.68 -2.22 1.41
N ASN A 193 -8.90 -2.30 1.92
CA ASN A 193 -9.97 -3.11 1.34
C ASN A 193 -10.87 -2.28 0.42
N GLY A 194 -10.99 -2.72 -0.85
CA GLY A 194 -11.77 -2.00 -1.87
C GLY A 194 -13.27 -1.99 -1.59
N GLN A 195 -13.81 -3.06 -0.98
CA GLN A 195 -15.24 -3.19 -0.71
C GLN A 195 -15.72 -2.20 0.36
N THR A 196 -14.90 -1.90 1.34
CA THR A 196 -15.22 -0.96 2.43
C THR A 196 -14.64 0.43 2.24
N ALA A 197 -14.00 0.71 1.08
CA ALA A 197 -13.25 1.94 0.85
C ALA A 197 -14.10 3.20 0.98
N LEU A 198 -15.24 3.27 0.31
CA LEU A 198 -16.11 4.46 0.37
C LEU A 198 -16.72 4.65 1.75
N GLU A 199 -17.15 3.57 2.40
CA GLU A 199 -17.73 3.64 3.74
C GLU A 199 -16.70 4.09 4.78
N ALA A 200 -15.47 3.58 4.71
CA ALA A 200 -14.37 4.05 5.54
C ALA A 200 -14.08 5.55 5.36
N LEU A 201 -14.09 6.04 4.10
CA LEU A 201 -13.94 7.48 3.83
C LEU A 201 -15.07 8.31 4.47
N LYS A 202 -16.31 7.84 4.43
CA LYS A 202 -17.45 8.50 5.07
C LYS A 202 -17.31 8.54 6.60
N TYR A 203 -16.69 7.54 7.20
CA TYR A 203 -16.37 7.51 8.62
C TYR A 203 -15.16 8.38 9.00
N GLY A 204 -14.38 8.84 8.01
CA GLY A 204 -13.27 9.76 8.23
C GLY A 204 -11.88 9.14 8.10
N SER A 205 -11.75 7.99 7.40
CA SER A 205 -10.41 7.48 7.05
C SER A 205 -9.68 8.48 6.14
N ASP A 206 -8.35 8.49 6.23
CA ASP A 206 -7.49 9.42 5.48
C ASP A 206 -7.29 9.03 4.01
N GLY A 207 -7.71 7.83 3.62
CA GLY A 207 -7.62 7.39 2.23
C GLY A 207 -7.61 5.89 2.03
N TYR A 208 -7.26 5.49 0.82
CA TYR A 208 -7.16 4.11 0.39
C TYR A 208 -5.72 3.72 0.04
N CYS A 209 -5.25 2.60 0.55
CA CYS A 209 -3.93 2.05 0.25
C CYS A 209 -4.02 0.54 -0.07
N GLY A 210 -4.63 0.20 -1.20
CA GLY A 210 -4.93 -1.19 -1.58
C GLY A 210 -4.33 -1.63 -2.91
N ILE A 211 -4.46 -2.92 -3.18
CA ILE A 211 -3.94 -3.59 -4.37
C ILE A 211 -4.50 -2.98 -5.66
N MET A 212 -5.77 -2.59 -5.65
CA MET A 212 -6.47 -2.16 -6.86
C MET A 212 -5.96 -0.83 -7.43
N CYS A 213 -5.18 -0.04 -6.66
CA CYS A 213 -4.43 1.10 -7.20
C CYS A 213 -3.35 0.70 -8.22
N ASN A 214 -3.04 -0.59 -8.37
CA ASN A 214 -2.17 -1.09 -9.44
C ASN A 214 -2.92 -1.36 -10.77
N PHE A 215 -4.22 -1.00 -10.85
CA PHE A 215 -5.04 -1.15 -12.06
C PHE A 215 -5.74 0.14 -12.45
N HIS A 216 -6.43 0.80 -11.53
CA HIS A 216 -7.25 1.98 -11.81
C HIS A 216 -7.15 3.04 -10.69
N PRO A 217 -5.94 3.58 -10.43
CA PRO A 217 -5.71 4.55 -9.36
C PRO A 217 -6.55 5.83 -9.52
N LYS A 218 -6.81 6.30 -10.76
CA LYS A 218 -7.62 7.51 -11.01
C LYS A 218 -8.99 7.47 -10.36
N LEU A 219 -9.65 6.30 -10.34
CA LEU A 219 -10.97 6.16 -9.72
C LEU A 219 -10.89 6.27 -8.20
N TYR A 220 -9.89 5.63 -7.57
CA TYR A 220 -9.67 5.74 -6.12
C TYR A 220 -9.28 7.16 -5.72
N VAL A 221 -8.38 7.80 -6.48
CA VAL A 221 -8.00 9.21 -6.26
C VAL A 221 -9.22 10.12 -6.34
N TRP A 222 -10.00 9.99 -7.42
CA TRP A 222 -11.23 10.78 -7.56
C TRP A 222 -12.18 10.56 -6.39
N MET A 223 -12.43 9.30 -6.02
CA MET A 223 -13.32 8.97 -4.90
C MET A 223 -12.83 9.57 -3.59
N CYS A 224 -11.53 9.41 -3.26
CA CYS A 224 -10.96 9.97 -2.03
C CYS A 224 -11.11 11.49 -1.94
N HIS A 225 -10.95 12.21 -3.05
CA HIS A 225 -10.96 13.66 -3.06
C HIS A 225 -12.38 14.26 -3.23
N ASN A 226 -13.32 13.51 -3.83
CA ASN A 226 -14.58 14.07 -4.29
C ASN A 226 -15.84 13.46 -3.65
N PHE A 227 -15.74 12.44 -2.80
CA PHE A 227 -16.91 11.72 -2.27
C PHE A 227 -17.89 12.62 -1.49
N LYS A 228 -17.39 13.67 -0.83
CA LYS A 228 -18.23 14.63 -0.12
C LYS A 228 -18.95 15.60 -1.05
N LYS A 229 -18.28 15.98 -2.15
CA LYS A 229 -18.79 16.96 -3.12
C LYS A 229 -19.80 16.33 -4.07
N TYR A 230 -19.58 15.07 -4.45
CA TYR A 230 -20.43 14.32 -5.40
C TYR A 230 -20.87 12.97 -4.80
N PRO A 231 -21.68 12.97 -3.72
CA PRO A 231 -21.99 11.75 -2.96
C PRO A 231 -22.69 10.67 -3.80
N GLU A 232 -23.64 11.03 -4.67
CA GLU A 232 -24.34 10.06 -5.52
C GLU A 232 -23.40 9.41 -6.57
N MET A 233 -22.47 10.19 -7.12
CA MET A 233 -21.49 9.65 -8.05
C MET A 233 -20.44 8.80 -7.31
N ALA A 234 -20.06 9.18 -6.09
CA ALA A 234 -19.18 8.40 -5.25
C ALA A 234 -19.74 7.01 -4.92
N GLU A 235 -21.06 6.87 -4.72
CA GLU A 235 -21.73 5.57 -4.56
C GLU A 235 -21.54 4.71 -5.81
N LYS A 236 -21.73 5.26 -7.02
CA LYS A 236 -21.56 4.52 -8.27
C LYS A 236 -20.10 4.10 -8.47
N VAL A 237 -19.15 5.02 -8.26
CA VAL A 237 -17.72 4.73 -8.33
C VAL A 237 -17.33 3.67 -7.30
N GLY A 238 -17.76 3.83 -6.04
CA GLY A 238 -17.49 2.90 -4.95
C GLY A 238 -18.04 1.50 -5.23
N ALA A 239 -19.25 1.39 -5.79
CA ALA A 239 -19.84 0.11 -6.17
C ALA A 239 -19.01 -0.61 -7.26
N VAL A 240 -18.57 0.11 -8.29
CA VAL A 240 -17.71 -0.45 -9.34
C VAL A 240 -16.37 -0.89 -8.75
N LEU A 241 -15.72 -0.05 -7.94
CA LEU A 241 -14.46 -0.38 -7.28
C LEU A 241 -14.57 -1.59 -6.35
N SER A 242 -15.67 -1.69 -5.61
CA SER A 242 -15.99 -2.84 -4.76
C SER A 242 -16.10 -4.13 -5.57
N MET A 243 -16.83 -4.10 -6.69
CA MET A 243 -16.96 -5.28 -7.57
C MET A 243 -15.62 -5.66 -8.22
N CYS A 244 -14.84 -4.68 -8.67
CA CYS A 244 -13.50 -4.92 -9.23
C CYS A 244 -12.55 -5.56 -8.21
N ALA A 245 -12.67 -5.20 -6.93
CA ALA A 245 -11.80 -5.73 -5.88
C ALA A 245 -11.99 -7.24 -5.61
N PHE A 246 -13.09 -7.88 -6.04
CA PHE A 246 -13.22 -9.34 -6.01
C PHE A 246 -12.20 -10.05 -6.92
N THR A 247 -11.60 -9.35 -7.88
CA THR A 247 -10.57 -9.90 -8.79
C THR A 247 -9.15 -9.77 -8.24
N GLU A 248 -8.98 -9.22 -7.04
CA GLU A 248 -7.70 -8.88 -6.43
C GLU A 248 -6.78 -10.09 -6.18
N SER A 249 -7.33 -11.24 -5.87
CA SER A 249 -6.59 -12.34 -5.30
C SER A 249 -5.96 -13.32 -6.31
N PRO A 250 -6.65 -13.80 -7.37
CA PRO A 250 -6.06 -14.80 -8.26
C PRO A 250 -4.90 -14.22 -9.07
N THR A 251 -3.77 -14.94 -9.12
CA THR A 251 -2.61 -14.62 -9.96
C THR A 251 -1.98 -13.22 -9.82
N TYR A 252 -2.38 -12.44 -8.82
CA TYR A 252 -1.69 -11.18 -8.52
C TYR A 252 -0.27 -11.45 -7.96
N PRO A 253 0.79 -10.72 -8.40
CA PRO A 253 0.79 -9.50 -9.20
C PRO A 253 0.85 -9.70 -10.73
N CYS A 254 0.84 -10.94 -11.25
CA CYS A 254 0.95 -11.17 -12.69
C CYS A 254 -0.18 -10.51 -13.50
N THR A 255 -1.38 -10.44 -12.95
CA THR A 255 -2.52 -9.72 -13.55
C THR A 255 -2.29 -8.21 -13.64
N ALA A 256 -1.71 -7.60 -12.59
CA ALA A 256 -1.34 -6.19 -12.63
C ALA A 256 -0.22 -5.92 -13.64
N LYS A 257 0.77 -6.82 -13.75
CA LYS A 257 1.84 -6.71 -14.77
C LYS A 257 1.28 -6.82 -16.19
N TYR A 258 0.31 -7.72 -16.40
CA TYR A 258 -0.40 -7.81 -17.68
C TYR A 258 -1.13 -6.49 -18.00
N HIS A 259 -1.81 -5.90 -17.02
CA HIS A 259 -2.47 -4.61 -17.17
C HIS A 259 -1.48 -3.51 -17.58
N MET A 260 -0.33 -3.40 -16.87
CA MET A 260 0.72 -2.42 -17.17
C MET A 260 1.25 -2.58 -18.59
N ASN A 261 1.59 -3.80 -19.00
CA ASN A 261 2.12 -4.08 -20.34
C ASN A 261 1.11 -3.73 -21.44
N LYS A 262 -0.17 -4.05 -21.22
CA LYS A 262 -1.19 -3.95 -22.27
C LYS A 262 -1.78 -2.54 -22.39
N TYR A 263 -1.98 -1.85 -21.27
CA TYR A 263 -2.78 -0.64 -21.22
C TYR A 263 -2.01 0.61 -20.82
N GLU A 264 -0.91 0.46 -20.11
CA GLU A 264 -0.17 1.60 -19.55
C GLU A 264 1.21 1.79 -20.19
N ASN A 265 1.57 0.99 -21.20
CA ASN A 265 2.85 1.01 -21.92
C ASN A 265 4.09 0.88 -21.01
N ILE A 266 3.94 0.24 -19.85
CA ILE A 266 5.05 -0.06 -18.92
C ILE A 266 5.41 -1.52 -19.07
N THR A 267 6.48 -1.80 -19.81
CA THR A 267 6.90 -3.16 -20.15
C THR A 267 7.65 -3.81 -19.00
N MET A 268 7.22 -5.01 -18.61
CA MET A 268 7.89 -5.84 -17.60
C MET A 268 7.56 -7.32 -17.81
N SER A 269 8.42 -8.23 -17.32
CA SER A 269 8.12 -9.65 -17.29
C SER A 269 6.87 -9.92 -16.43
N LEU A 270 6.02 -10.85 -16.88
CA LEU A 270 4.86 -11.32 -16.10
C LEU A 270 5.26 -12.21 -14.91
N TYR A 271 6.55 -12.48 -14.75
CA TYR A 271 7.09 -13.30 -13.67
C TYR A 271 6.76 -12.72 -12.29
N ALA A 272 6.56 -13.61 -11.33
CA ALA A 272 6.48 -13.32 -9.91
C ALA A 272 7.40 -14.25 -9.12
N ARG A 273 8.07 -13.78 -8.07
CA ARG A 273 8.94 -14.60 -7.23
C ARG A 273 8.17 -15.56 -6.32
N SER A 274 6.91 -15.27 -6.05
CA SER A 274 6.05 -16.16 -5.28
C SER A 274 5.70 -17.41 -6.08
N SER A 275 6.25 -18.57 -5.69
CA SER A 275 6.03 -19.87 -6.34
C SER A 275 4.60 -20.40 -6.27
N GLN A 276 3.76 -19.86 -5.40
CA GLN A 276 2.37 -20.27 -5.23
C GLN A 276 1.42 -19.61 -6.25
N ARG A 277 1.95 -18.82 -7.17
CA ARG A 277 1.13 -18.09 -8.13
C ARG A 277 0.80 -18.94 -9.32
N GLN A 278 -0.48 -19.02 -9.64
CA GLN A 278 -0.95 -19.71 -10.85
C GLN A 278 -0.48 -18.95 -12.08
N ALA A 279 -0.19 -19.67 -13.16
CA ALA A 279 0.13 -19.05 -14.44
C ALA A 279 -1.05 -18.17 -14.91
N LEU A 280 -0.74 -17.03 -15.48
CA LEU A 280 -1.72 -16.14 -16.08
C LEU A 280 -2.36 -16.83 -17.29
N THR A 281 -3.64 -17.17 -17.20
CA THR A 281 -4.40 -17.79 -18.27
C THR A 281 -5.22 -16.77 -19.05
N HIS A 282 -5.77 -17.18 -20.19
CA HIS A 282 -6.71 -16.35 -20.97
C HIS A 282 -7.91 -15.89 -20.14
N TYR A 283 -8.41 -16.73 -19.23
CA TYR A 283 -9.48 -16.35 -18.29
C TYR A 283 -9.09 -15.13 -17.45
N HIS A 284 -7.89 -15.11 -16.88
CA HIS A 284 -7.40 -13.99 -16.07
C HIS A 284 -7.20 -12.72 -16.91
N GLN A 285 -6.70 -12.87 -18.14
CA GLN A 285 -6.56 -11.75 -19.07
C GLN A 285 -7.92 -11.14 -19.42
N THR A 286 -8.91 -12.01 -19.72
CA THR A 286 -10.26 -11.58 -20.09
C THR A 286 -10.89 -10.70 -18.99
N TRP A 287 -10.83 -11.10 -17.73
CA TRP A 287 -11.46 -10.28 -16.71
C TRP A 287 -10.66 -9.01 -16.35
N VAL A 288 -9.33 -9.00 -16.53
CA VAL A 288 -8.55 -7.76 -16.46
C VAL A 288 -9.00 -6.79 -17.57
N ASP A 289 -9.19 -7.29 -18.78
CA ASP A 289 -9.67 -6.50 -19.92
C ASP A 289 -11.07 -5.94 -19.68
N GLN A 290 -11.98 -6.77 -19.16
CA GLN A 290 -13.35 -6.35 -18.83
C GLN A 290 -13.37 -5.32 -17.69
N MET A 291 -12.56 -5.53 -16.67
CA MET A 291 -12.40 -4.58 -15.56
C MET A 291 -11.90 -3.22 -16.10
N LYS A 292 -10.89 -3.22 -16.95
CA LYS A 292 -10.38 -1.98 -17.59
C LYS A 292 -11.48 -1.25 -18.34
N LEU A 293 -12.25 -1.96 -19.16
CA LEU A 293 -13.36 -1.40 -19.94
C LEU A 293 -14.40 -0.72 -19.03
N VAL A 294 -14.81 -1.40 -17.96
CA VAL A 294 -15.81 -0.85 -17.00
C VAL A 294 -15.23 0.37 -16.27
N CYS A 295 -14.00 0.29 -15.79
CA CYS A 295 -13.35 1.40 -15.09
C CYS A 295 -13.16 2.62 -15.99
N ASP A 296 -12.78 2.44 -17.25
CA ASP A 296 -12.67 3.54 -18.22
C ASP A 296 -14.04 4.18 -18.46
N SER A 297 -15.09 3.39 -18.64
CA SER A 297 -16.46 3.90 -18.82
C SER A 297 -16.93 4.75 -17.65
N VAL A 298 -16.57 4.37 -16.43
CA VAL A 298 -16.87 5.15 -15.22
C VAL A 298 -16.00 6.41 -15.15
N TYR A 299 -14.72 6.29 -15.51
CA TYR A 299 -13.81 7.44 -15.51
C TYR A 299 -14.28 8.54 -16.47
N GLU A 300 -14.76 8.19 -17.65
CA GLU A 300 -15.34 9.15 -18.61
C GLU A 300 -16.50 9.97 -18.04
N GLN A 301 -17.26 9.41 -17.09
CA GLN A 301 -18.37 10.10 -16.44
C GLN A 301 -17.93 11.09 -15.34
N ILE A 302 -16.72 10.93 -14.81
CA ILE A 302 -16.23 11.71 -13.66
C ILE A 302 -15.04 12.61 -13.96
N LYS A 303 -14.34 12.44 -15.09
CA LYS A 303 -13.09 13.16 -15.40
C LYS A 303 -13.22 14.68 -15.38
N ASP A 304 -14.40 15.22 -15.67
CA ASP A 304 -14.71 16.65 -15.68
C ASP A 304 -15.33 17.14 -14.35
N LEU A 305 -15.61 16.23 -13.42
CA LEU A 305 -16.09 16.56 -12.07
C LEU A 305 -14.86 16.80 -11.16
N LYS A 306 -14.58 18.08 -10.89
CA LYS A 306 -13.45 18.52 -10.05
C LYS A 306 -13.91 19.09 -8.72
#